data_30bb4d47c8b603f7fe87ec913dc984cd
#
_entry.id   30bb4d47c8b603f7fe87ec913dc984cd
#
_cell.length_a   1.000
_cell.length_b   1.000
_cell.length_c   1.000
_cell.angle_alpha   90.00
_cell.angle_beta   90.00
_cell.angle_gamma   90.00
#
_symmetry.space_group_name_H-M   'P 1'
#
loop_
_entity.id
_entity.type
_entity.pdbx_description
1 polymer ?
#
loop_
_entity_poly.entity_id
_entity_poly.type
_entity_poly.pdbx_seq_one_letter_code
_entity_poly.pdbx_strand_id
1 'polypeptide(L)'
;MRSFLWVIEMVAKTDLKFYVHTNNSAPQLTNNFGCMLNVLDAALINGIQVGTVSSLTASGKIVTALFGTAHNLMQYQVIKIAGANQAEYNVEARILTVPNVTTITFELAVVPSVATATGTINCSLPPLDWEKPFSSTSATGGKGAYRSKNTLLPSRPFLRVVDELDPAYTATYAKFAKVGIVEDMTDIDTMLGVQAPYDSAAPNKNWVGTGSGTTAINGWAKWYYYFATNRQSES
;
A
#
# COMPACT_ATOMS: atom_id res chain seq x y z
N MET A 1 -1.77 -23.92 47.44
CA MET A 1 -2.50 -23.31 46.34
C MET A 1 -1.47 -22.62 45.42
N ARG A 2 -1.08 -23.26 44.32
CA ARG A 2 -0.13 -22.63 43.39
C ARG A 2 -0.94 -21.85 42.36
N SER A 3 -0.82 -20.52 42.43
CA SER A 3 -1.37 -19.63 41.39
C SER A 3 -0.63 -19.84 40.09
N PHE A 4 -1.30 -20.43 39.11
CA PHE A 4 -0.81 -20.45 37.74
C PHE A 4 -1.06 -19.07 37.14
N LEU A 5 -0.03 -18.23 37.14
CA LEU A 5 -0.02 -17.02 36.29
C LEU A 5 0.08 -17.48 34.83
N TRP A 6 -1.01 -17.44 34.09
CA TRP A 6 -0.97 -17.52 32.64
C TRP A 6 -0.35 -16.23 32.11
N VAL A 7 0.94 -16.24 31.84
CA VAL A 7 1.55 -15.19 31.02
C VAL A 7 1.09 -15.46 29.58
N ILE A 8 0.10 -14.69 29.14
CA ILE A 8 -0.24 -14.66 27.71
C ILE A 8 0.89 -13.89 27.03
N GLU A 9 1.89 -14.63 26.53
CA GLU A 9 2.87 -14.06 25.62
C GLU A 9 2.14 -13.67 24.33
N MET A 10 1.89 -12.37 24.15
CA MET A 10 1.29 -11.85 22.93
C MET A 10 2.39 -11.55 21.93
N VAL A 11 2.44 -12.32 20.86
CA VAL A 11 3.22 -11.95 19.64
C VAL A 11 2.78 -10.56 19.20
N ALA A 12 3.72 -9.74 18.77
CA ALA A 12 3.44 -8.37 18.34
C ALA A 12 2.44 -8.38 17.17
N LYS A 13 1.30 -7.65 17.34
CA LYS A 13 0.21 -7.60 16.35
C LYS A 13 0.69 -7.08 14.99
N THR A 14 0.14 -7.65 13.93
CA THR A 14 0.46 -7.29 12.53
C THR A 14 -0.65 -6.50 11.83
N ASP A 15 -1.72 -6.15 12.54
CA ASP A 15 -2.90 -5.46 11.98
C ASP A 15 -2.58 -4.07 11.43
N LEU A 16 -1.68 -3.34 12.11
CA LEU A 16 -1.25 -2.02 11.68
C LEU A 16 -0.01 -2.12 10.81
N LYS A 17 -0.14 -1.76 9.55
CA LYS A 17 0.94 -1.75 8.54
C LYS A 17 1.21 -0.32 8.10
N PHE A 18 2.47 0.01 7.85
CA PHE A 18 2.88 1.28 7.25
C PHE A 18 4.04 1.08 6.28
N TYR A 19 4.12 1.96 5.31
CA TYR A 19 5.12 1.95 4.24
C TYR A 19 5.77 3.32 4.15
N VAL A 20 7.03 3.35 3.76
CA VAL A 20 7.77 4.59 3.54
C VAL A 20 8.41 4.58 2.15
N HIS A 21 8.56 5.75 1.55
CA HIS A 21 9.11 5.90 0.21
C HIS A 21 10.57 5.40 0.09
N THR A 22 11.27 5.28 1.21
CA THR A 22 12.65 4.76 1.27
C THR A 22 12.73 3.24 1.32
N ASN A 23 11.63 2.52 1.50
CA ASN A 23 11.66 1.06 1.45
C ASN A 23 12.14 0.58 0.07
N ASN A 24 12.91 -0.50 0.05
CA ASN A 24 13.38 -1.10 -1.20
C ASN A 24 12.21 -1.39 -2.13
N SER A 25 12.36 -1.07 -3.41
CA SER A 25 11.34 -1.25 -4.45
C SER A 25 10.01 -0.53 -4.21
N ALA A 26 9.93 0.39 -3.24
CA ALA A 26 8.73 1.19 -3.04
C ALA A 26 8.49 2.09 -4.27
N PRO A 27 7.28 2.05 -4.86
CA PRO A 27 6.93 2.96 -5.93
C PRO A 27 7.04 4.42 -5.48
N GLN A 28 7.54 5.27 -6.35
CA GLN A 28 7.76 6.68 -6.06
C GLN A 28 6.66 7.53 -6.69
N LEU A 29 6.21 8.56 -5.95
CA LEU A 29 5.40 9.62 -6.53
C LEU A 29 6.33 10.53 -7.35
N THR A 30 6.10 10.54 -8.66
CA THR A 30 6.86 11.32 -9.62
C THR A 30 5.94 12.27 -10.38
N ASN A 31 6.48 13.19 -11.18
CA ASN A 31 5.66 14.05 -12.03
C ASN A 31 5.13 13.31 -13.29
N ASN A 32 4.60 12.09 -13.10
CA ASN A 32 4.01 11.28 -14.16
C ASN A 32 2.65 10.74 -13.73
N PHE A 33 1.66 10.81 -14.60
CA PHE A 33 0.39 10.13 -14.38
C PHE A 33 0.58 8.62 -14.20
N GLY A 34 -0.28 7.98 -13.41
CA GLY A 34 -0.21 6.56 -13.07
C GLY A 34 0.66 6.25 -11.85
N CYS A 35 1.51 7.18 -11.38
CA CYS A 35 2.37 6.92 -10.22
C CYS A 35 1.58 6.75 -8.91
N MET A 36 0.43 7.41 -8.76
CA MET A 36 -0.45 7.23 -7.59
C MET A 36 -1.05 5.83 -7.59
N LEU A 37 -1.51 5.34 -8.75
CA LEU A 37 -2.02 3.96 -8.87
C LEU A 37 -0.94 2.93 -8.52
N ASN A 38 0.31 3.16 -8.95
CA ASN A 38 1.42 2.25 -8.61
C ASN A 38 1.65 2.18 -7.10
N VAL A 39 1.60 3.33 -6.40
CA VAL A 39 1.73 3.37 -4.94
C VAL A 39 0.56 2.66 -4.26
N LEU A 40 -0.67 2.91 -4.70
CA LEU A 40 -1.86 2.25 -4.15
C LEU A 40 -1.87 0.75 -4.43
N ASP A 41 -1.53 0.33 -5.64
CA ASP A 41 -1.43 -1.09 -5.99
C ASP A 41 -0.40 -1.81 -5.12
N ALA A 42 0.75 -1.20 -4.89
CA ALA A 42 1.76 -1.77 -4.01
C ALA A 42 1.30 -1.85 -2.55
N ALA A 43 0.74 -0.77 -2.01
CA ALA A 43 0.33 -0.72 -0.61
C ALA A 43 -0.94 -1.54 -0.33
N LEU A 44 -1.93 -1.52 -1.22
CA LEU A 44 -3.25 -2.10 -0.99
C LEU A 44 -3.36 -3.55 -1.48
N ILE A 45 -2.70 -3.90 -2.60
CA ILE A 45 -2.98 -5.13 -3.35
C ILE A 45 -1.79 -6.10 -3.40
N ASN A 46 -0.59 -5.60 -3.79
CA ASN A 46 0.52 -6.47 -4.19
C ASN A 46 1.58 -6.67 -3.11
N GLY A 47 1.71 -5.73 -2.16
CA GLY A 47 2.85 -5.62 -1.27
C GLY A 47 4.08 -5.04 -1.98
N ILE A 48 5.18 -4.88 -1.23
CA ILE A 48 6.44 -4.31 -1.72
C ILE A 48 7.56 -5.33 -1.47
N GLN A 49 8.27 -5.74 -2.51
CA GLN A 49 9.40 -6.67 -2.38
C GLN A 49 10.60 -5.95 -1.75
N VAL A 50 11.11 -6.51 -0.65
CA VAL A 50 12.28 -5.98 0.04
C VAL A 50 13.56 -6.62 -0.51
N GLY A 51 13.54 -7.94 -0.67
CA GLY A 51 14.67 -8.70 -1.22
C GLY A 51 14.81 -10.09 -0.61
N THR A 52 15.90 -10.76 -1.01
CA THR A 52 16.22 -12.10 -0.53
C THR A 52 16.87 -12.02 0.84
N VAL A 53 16.48 -12.95 1.73
CA VAL A 53 17.08 -13.13 3.06
C VAL A 53 18.19 -14.16 2.95
N SER A 54 19.42 -13.76 3.34
CA SER A 54 20.60 -14.62 3.25
C SER A 54 20.60 -15.69 4.35
N SER A 55 20.09 -15.36 5.54
CA SER A 55 19.90 -16.33 6.62
C SER A 55 18.79 -15.91 7.59
N LEU A 56 18.09 -16.91 8.13
CA LEU A 56 17.16 -16.77 9.25
C LEU A 56 17.64 -17.69 10.37
N THR A 57 17.97 -17.13 11.52
CA THR A 57 18.44 -17.90 12.69
C THR A 57 17.62 -17.52 13.90
N ALA A 58 17.05 -18.51 14.57
CA ALA A 58 16.22 -18.35 15.76
C ALA A 58 17.02 -18.65 17.04
N SER A 59 16.79 -17.86 18.08
CA SER A 59 17.12 -18.13 19.47
C SER A 59 15.83 -18.08 20.29
N GLY A 60 15.33 -19.25 20.66
CA GLY A 60 13.95 -19.37 21.13
C GLY A 60 12.95 -18.94 20.07
N LYS A 61 12.09 -17.98 20.38
CA LYS A 61 11.12 -17.43 19.42
C LYS A 61 11.66 -16.22 18.62
N ILE A 62 12.79 -15.65 19.05
CA ILE A 62 13.36 -14.46 18.39
C ILE A 62 14.19 -14.89 17.19
N VAL A 63 13.82 -14.40 16.03
CA VAL A 63 14.51 -14.65 14.76
C VAL A 63 15.35 -13.43 14.38
N THR A 64 16.59 -13.70 13.98
CA THR A 64 17.46 -12.73 13.31
C THR A 64 17.45 -13.04 11.81
N ALA A 65 17.06 -12.07 10.99
CA ALA A 65 17.12 -12.13 9.54
C ALA A 65 18.30 -11.29 9.04
N LEU A 66 19.18 -11.91 8.25
CA LEU A 66 20.31 -11.25 7.59
C LEU A 66 20.02 -11.12 6.09
N PHE A 67 20.21 -9.93 5.56
CA PHE A 67 20.09 -9.61 4.13
C PHE A 67 21.48 -9.44 3.51
N GLY A 68 21.63 -9.80 2.25
CA GLY A 68 22.87 -9.60 1.49
C GLY A 68 23.15 -8.14 1.11
N THR A 69 22.12 -7.28 1.15
CA THR A 69 22.17 -5.85 0.85
C THR A 69 21.35 -5.07 1.85
N ALA A 70 21.47 -3.74 1.85
CA ALA A 70 20.65 -2.87 2.71
C ALA A 70 19.16 -3.10 2.44
N HIS A 71 18.39 -3.35 3.49
CA HIS A 71 16.95 -3.66 3.40
C HIS A 71 16.05 -2.44 3.49
N ASN A 72 16.52 -1.30 4.00
CA ASN A 72 15.78 -0.06 4.20
C ASN A 72 14.42 -0.22 4.94
N LEU A 73 14.34 -1.23 5.80
CA LEU A 73 13.19 -1.45 6.68
C LEU A 73 13.32 -0.63 7.95
N MET A 74 12.18 -0.33 8.55
CA MET A 74 12.09 0.41 9.82
C MET A 74 11.54 -0.49 10.93
N GLN A 75 11.91 -0.19 12.17
CA GLN A 75 11.32 -0.82 13.34
C GLN A 75 9.80 -0.67 13.31
N TYR A 76 9.10 -1.70 13.74
CA TYR A 76 7.64 -1.81 13.76
C TYR A 76 6.95 -1.98 12.40
N GLN A 77 7.64 -1.95 11.28
CA GLN A 77 7.02 -2.39 10.03
C GLN A 77 6.65 -3.87 10.13
N VAL A 78 5.56 -4.23 9.47
CA VAL A 78 5.18 -5.63 9.30
C VAL A 78 5.83 -6.15 8.04
N ILE A 79 6.52 -7.28 8.18
CA ILE A 79 7.13 -8.00 7.06
C ILE A 79 6.41 -9.34 6.84
N LYS A 80 6.54 -9.85 5.64
CA LYS A 80 6.18 -11.21 5.28
C LYS A 80 7.43 -11.97 4.85
N ILE A 81 7.72 -13.06 5.54
CA ILE A 81 8.76 -14.02 5.18
C ILE A 81 8.10 -15.18 4.45
N ALA A 82 8.69 -15.59 3.34
CA ALA A 82 8.20 -16.70 2.53
C ALA A 82 9.36 -17.45 1.86
N GLY A 83 9.14 -18.73 1.53
CA GLY A 83 10.13 -19.57 0.84
C GLY A 83 11.07 -20.34 1.75
N ALA A 84 10.86 -20.31 3.07
CA ALA A 84 11.53 -21.21 4.00
C ALA A 84 10.93 -22.62 3.88
N ASN A 85 11.78 -23.66 3.94
CA ASN A 85 11.34 -25.06 3.95
C ASN A 85 10.59 -25.42 5.24
N GLN A 86 10.89 -24.75 6.33
CA GLN A 86 10.23 -24.90 7.62
C GLN A 86 9.05 -23.92 7.70
N ALA A 87 7.85 -24.47 7.83
CA ALA A 87 6.60 -23.71 7.72
C ALA A 87 6.49 -22.59 8.77
N GLU A 88 7.03 -22.80 9.96
CA GLU A 88 6.99 -21.85 11.08
C GLU A 88 7.72 -20.54 10.81
N TYR A 89 8.65 -20.51 9.84
CA TYR A 89 9.32 -19.27 9.40
C TYR A 89 8.55 -18.50 8.33
N ASN A 90 7.57 -19.11 7.67
CA ASN A 90 6.76 -18.44 6.64
C ASN A 90 5.60 -17.68 7.29
N VAL A 91 5.89 -16.47 7.77
CA VAL A 91 4.98 -15.68 8.63
C VAL A 91 4.89 -14.22 8.19
N GLU A 92 3.81 -13.57 8.58
CA GLU A 92 3.77 -12.12 8.76
C GLU A 92 4.17 -11.80 10.21
N ALA A 93 5.16 -10.93 10.38
CA ALA A 93 5.68 -10.58 11.69
C ALA A 93 6.03 -9.08 11.76
N ARG A 94 5.92 -8.50 12.96
CA ARG A 94 6.35 -7.14 13.21
C ARG A 94 7.84 -7.12 13.54
N ILE A 95 8.58 -6.22 12.90
CA ILE A 95 9.99 -5.98 13.21
C ILE A 95 10.11 -5.46 14.64
N LEU A 96 10.88 -6.16 15.47
CA LEU A 96 11.18 -5.77 16.84
C LEU A 96 12.35 -4.77 16.89
N THR A 97 13.44 -5.09 16.22
CA THR A 97 14.61 -4.22 16.15
C THR A 97 15.23 -4.21 14.76
N VAL A 98 15.98 -3.14 14.48
CA VAL A 98 16.80 -2.97 13.28
C VAL A 98 18.23 -2.69 13.76
N PRO A 99 19.03 -3.74 14.08
CA PRO A 99 20.37 -3.57 14.58
C PRO A 99 21.32 -2.84 13.63
N ASN A 100 21.16 -3.06 12.32
CA ASN A 100 21.90 -2.38 11.26
C ASN A 100 21.15 -2.47 9.92
N VAL A 101 21.73 -1.92 8.86
CA VAL A 101 21.13 -1.82 7.53
C VAL A 101 20.88 -3.17 6.84
N THR A 102 21.47 -4.26 7.31
CA THR A 102 21.33 -5.61 6.75
C THR A 102 20.69 -6.60 7.71
N THR A 103 20.31 -6.19 8.92
CA THR A 103 19.82 -7.11 9.95
C THR A 103 18.58 -6.58 10.63
N ILE A 104 17.57 -7.44 10.74
CA ILE A 104 16.36 -7.18 11.53
C ILE A 104 16.11 -8.34 12.48
N THR A 105 15.31 -8.09 13.54
CA THR A 105 14.77 -9.16 14.39
C THR A 105 13.25 -9.10 14.43
N PHE A 106 12.63 -10.28 14.57
CA PHE A 106 11.18 -10.43 14.76
C PHE A 106 10.89 -11.66 15.62
N GLU A 107 9.64 -11.86 16.02
CA GLU A 107 9.24 -12.95 16.89
C GLU A 107 8.30 -13.92 16.17
N LEU A 108 8.52 -15.23 16.38
CA LEU A 108 7.62 -16.30 15.97
C LEU A 108 6.60 -16.62 17.06
N ALA A 109 5.46 -17.11 16.67
CA ALA A 109 4.44 -17.58 17.60
C ALA A 109 4.91 -18.82 18.43
N VAL A 110 5.77 -19.63 17.82
CA VAL A 110 6.32 -20.86 18.43
C VAL A 110 7.82 -20.90 18.26
N VAL A 111 8.50 -21.67 19.10
CA VAL A 111 9.91 -22.01 18.89
C VAL A 111 9.99 -22.91 17.66
N PRO A 112 10.81 -22.58 16.64
CA PRO A 112 10.88 -23.37 15.42
C PRO A 112 11.56 -24.72 15.68
N SER A 113 11.21 -25.70 14.81
CA SER A 113 11.74 -27.07 14.89
C SER A 113 13.25 -27.15 14.70
N VAL A 114 13.82 -26.24 13.92
CA VAL A 114 15.27 -26.05 13.73
C VAL A 114 15.65 -24.58 13.86
N ALA A 115 16.80 -24.34 14.43
CA ALA A 115 17.27 -22.98 14.71
C ALA A 115 17.60 -22.15 13.46
N THR A 116 17.94 -22.79 12.34
CA THR A 116 18.28 -22.12 11.08
C THR A 116 17.37 -22.59 9.97
N ALA A 117 16.65 -21.66 9.35
CA ALA A 117 15.80 -21.93 8.21
C ALA A 117 16.62 -22.23 6.96
N THR A 118 16.05 -23.08 6.09
CA THR A 118 16.59 -23.42 4.76
C THR A 118 15.59 -23.06 3.67
N GLY A 119 16.03 -22.96 2.42
CA GLY A 119 15.20 -22.62 1.27
C GLY A 119 15.60 -21.31 0.62
N THR A 120 14.87 -20.90 -0.42
CA THR A 120 15.04 -19.58 -1.05
C THR A 120 14.09 -18.59 -0.38
N ILE A 121 14.62 -17.89 0.62
CA ILE A 121 13.81 -17.09 1.52
C ILE A 121 13.75 -15.65 1.02
N ASN A 122 12.54 -15.12 0.94
CA ASN A 122 12.26 -13.75 0.52
C ASN A 122 11.52 -12.98 1.62
N CYS A 123 11.79 -11.68 1.66
CA CYS A 123 11.11 -10.72 2.51
C CYS A 123 10.35 -9.71 1.67
N SER A 124 9.12 -9.41 2.07
CA SER A 124 8.30 -8.36 1.50
C SER A 124 7.57 -7.58 2.60
N LEU A 125 7.09 -6.39 2.29
CA LEU A 125 6.07 -5.70 3.07
C LEU A 125 4.71 -6.17 2.54
N PRO A 126 3.88 -6.85 3.34
CA PRO A 126 2.60 -7.37 2.89
C PRO A 126 1.60 -6.25 2.63
N PRO A 127 0.67 -6.41 1.68
CA PRO A 127 -0.34 -5.40 1.39
C PRO A 127 -1.38 -5.26 2.50
N LEU A 128 -2.24 -4.25 2.40
CA LEU A 128 -3.39 -4.06 3.29
C LEU A 128 -4.57 -4.99 2.98
N ASP A 129 -4.41 -5.89 2.03
CA ASP A 129 -5.40 -6.90 1.63
C ASP A 129 -6.74 -6.31 1.15
N TRP A 130 -6.64 -5.30 0.30
CA TRP A 130 -7.75 -4.76 -0.46
C TRP A 130 -7.89 -5.47 -1.81
N GLU A 131 -9.01 -5.24 -2.49
CA GLU A 131 -9.22 -5.66 -3.87
C GLU A 131 -9.37 -4.45 -4.80
N LYS A 132 -9.03 -4.63 -6.08
CA LYS A 132 -9.22 -3.65 -7.16
C LYS A 132 -10.09 -4.29 -8.26
N PRO A 133 -11.43 -4.38 -8.07
CA PRO A 133 -12.30 -5.07 -9.01
C PRO A 133 -12.40 -4.39 -10.36
N PHE A 134 -12.25 -3.06 -10.40
CA PHE A 134 -12.35 -2.28 -11.62
C PHE A 134 -11.11 -1.44 -11.84
N SER A 135 -10.62 -1.44 -13.07
CA SER A 135 -9.47 -0.61 -13.48
C SER A 135 -9.46 -0.42 -14.98
N SER A 136 -8.78 0.63 -15.42
CA SER A 136 -8.42 0.83 -16.82
C SER A 136 -7.01 1.38 -16.92
N THR A 137 -6.39 1.17 -18.09
CA THR A 137 -5.09 1.74 -18.44
C THR A 137 -5.23 2.61 -19.67
N SER A 138 -4.47 3.69 -19.74
CA SER A 138 -4.37 4.56 -20.90
C SER A 138 -2.90 4.87 -21.20
N ALA A 139 -2.63 5.49 -22.33
CA ALA A 139 -1.28 5.93 -22.69
C ALA A 139 -0.68 6.95 -21.68
N THR A 140 -1.54 7.60 -20.89
CA THR A 140 -1.16 8.65 -19.95
C THR A 140 -1.57 8.32 -18.51
N GLY A 141 -1.56 7.04 -18.12
CA GLY A 141 -1.93 6.62 -16.76
C GLY A 141 -3.09 5.63 -16.72
N GLY A 142 -4.10 5.88 -15.88
CA GLY A 142 -5.24 4.98 -15.77
C GLY A 142 -6.20 5.33 -14.64
N LYS A 143 -7.08 4.38 -14.35
CA LYS A 143 -8.07 4.47 -13.27
C LYS A 143 -8.05 3.19 -12.44
N GLY A 144 -8.39 3.32 -11.16
CA GLY A 144 -8.54 2.18 -10.24
C GLY A 144 -9.66 2.42 -9.25
N ALA A 145 -10.37 1.36 -8.92
CA ALA A 145 -11.39 1.35 -7.88
C ALA A 145 -11.03 0.27 -6.86
N TYR A 146 -10.79 0.70 -5.63
CA TYR A 146 -10.27 -0.14 -4.54
C TYR A 146 -11.32 -0.25 -3.44
N ARG A 147 -11.44 -1.43 -2.82
CA ARG A 147 -12.26 -1.61 -1.62
C ARG A 147 -11.69 -2.69 -0.71
N SER A 148 -12.10 -2.68 0.56
CA SER A 148 -11.74 -3.72 1.51
C SER A 148 -12.26 -5.09 1.08
N LYS A 149 -11.46 -6.15 1.25
CA LYS A 149 -11.92 -7.54 1.11
C LYS A 149 -12.74 -8.01 2.30
N ASN A 150 -12.74 -7.30 3.41
CA ASN A 150 -13.44 -7.71 4.61
C ASN A 150 -14.97 -7.68 4.41
N THR A 151 -15.57 -8.83 4.16
CA THR A 151 -17.01 -9.00 3.94
C THR A 151 -17.86 -8.88 5.21
N LEU A 152 -17.24 -8.78 6.38
CA LEU A 152 -17.95 -8.55 7.64
C LEU A 152 -18.28 -7.07 7.86
N LEU A 153 -17.72 -6.16 7.04
CA LEU A 153 -18.09 -4.76 7.09
C LEU A 153 -19.51 -4.57 6.54
N PRO A 154 -20.34 -3.74 7.21
CA PRO A 154 -21.73 -3.49 6.79
C PRO A 154 -21.81 -2.78 5.42
N SER A 155 -20.77 -2.04 5.04
CA SER A 155 -20.60 -1.48 3.71
C SER A 155 -19.14 -1.51 3.29
N ARG A 156 -18.89 -1.62 1.99
CA ARG A 156 -17.54 -1.63 1.42
C ARG A 156 -17.49 -0.68 0.21
N PRO A 157 -17.56 0.63 0.45
CA PRO A 157 -17.51 1.61 -0.62
C PRO A 157 -16.16 1.54 -1.34
N PHE A 158 -16.15 2.02 -2.57
CA PHE A 158 -14.95 2.11 -3.39
C PHE A 158 -14.22 3.42 -3.16
N LEU A 159 -12.91 3.35 -2.98
CA LEU A 159 -12.00 4.44 -3.27
C LEU A 159 -11.75 4.44 -4.78
N ARG A 160 -12.38 5.35 -5.52
CA ARG A 160 -12.13 5.53 -6.95
C ARG A 160 -11.03 6.56 -7.16
N VAL A 161 -10.08 6.20 -8.01
CA VAL A 161 -8.91 7.03 -8.34
C VAL A 161 -8.80 7.14 -9.86
N VAL A 162 -8.71 8.37 -10.36
CA VAL A 162 -8.47 8.68 -11.78
C VAL A 162 -7.11 9.37 -11.86
N ASP A 163 -6.12 8.62 -12.32
CA ASP A 163 -4.70 9.00 -12.37
C ASP A 163 -4.21 9.01 -13.82
N GLU A 164 -4.85 9.80 -14.64
CA GLU A 164 -4.54 9.97 -16.07
C GLU A 164 -4.75 11.41 -16.49
N LEU A 165 -4.12 11.79 -17.61
CA LEU A 165 -4.34 13.10 -18.21
C LEU A 165 -5.82 13.26 -18.56
N ASP A 166 -6.42 14.34 -18.05
CA ASP A 166 -7.77 14.72 -18.44
C ASP A 166 -7.79 15.18 -19.91
N PRO A 167 -8.69 14.64 -20.74
CA PRO A 167 -8.72 14.97 -22.17
C PRO A 167 -9.01 16.44 -22.47
N ALA A 168 -9.55 17.19 -21.51
CA ALA A 168 -9.78 18.63 -21.67
C ALA A 168 -8.50 19.46 -21.49
N TYR A 169 -7.41 18.86 -21.02
CA TYR A 169 -6.18 19.60 -20.66
C TYR A 169 -4.93 19.03 -21.31
N THR A 170 -3.86 19.82 -21.31
CA THR A 170 -2.54 19.42 -21.79
C THR A 170 -1.68 18.89 -20.64
N ALA A 171 -0.64 18.10 -20.97
CA ALA A 171 0.28 17.53 -19.99
C ALA A 171 1.19 18.56 -19.28
N THR A 172 1.09 19.83 -19.62
CA THR A 172 1.88 20.93 -19.02
C THR A 172 1.31 21.43 -17.70
N TYR A 173 0.05 21.10 -17.40
CA TYR A 173 -0.57 21.47 -16.12
C TYR A 173 -0.05 20.59 -14.98
N ALA A 174 -0.29 21.06 -13.75
CA ALA A 174 0.00 20.31 -12.54
C ALA A 174 -0.65 18.92 -12.57
N LYS A 175 0.12 17.90 -12.14
CA LYS A 175 -0.34 16.52 -12.16
C LYS A 175 -0.81 16.09 -10.79
N PHE A 176 -1.98 15.46 -10.77
CA PHE A 176 -2.62 14.92 -9.58
C PHE A 176 -3.56 13.79 -9.98
N ALA A 177 -3.84 12.89 -9.06
CA ALA A 177 -4.94 11.96 -9.18
C ALA A 177 -6.23 12.61 -8.65
N LYS A 178 -7.33 12.48 -9.39
CA LYS A 178 -8.67 12.78 -8.88
C LYS A 178 -9.14 11.60 -8.05
N VAL A 179 -9.65 11.86 -6.84
CA VAL A 179 -10.02 10.81 -5.89
C VAL A 179 -11.43 11.04 -5.34
N GLY A 180 -12.07 9.98 -4.91
CA GLY A 180 -13.37 10.07 -4.24
C GLY A 180 -13.84 8.71 -3.76
N ILE A 181 -14.82 8.74 -2.87
CA ILE A 181 -15.51 7.55 -2.39
C ILE A 181 -16.80 7.39 -3.18
N VAL A 182 -17.08 6.18 -3.63
CA VAL A 182 -18.29 5.80 -4.37
C VAL A 182 -18.91 4.62 -3.65
N GLU A 183 -20.22 4.71 -3.38
CA GLU A 183 -20.94 3.69 -2.60
C GLU A 183 -20.88 2.32 -3.28
N ASP A 184 -21.16 2.28 -4.58
CA ASP A 184 -21.09 1.06 -5.38
C ASP A 184 -20.70 1.34 -6.84
N MET A 185 -20.20 0.33 -7.54
CA MET A 185 -19.76 0.39 -8.93
C MET A 185 -20.00 -0.94 -9.63
N THR A 186 -20.35 -0.87 -10.92
CA THR A 186 -20.45 -2.05 -11.80
C THR A 186 -19.37 -2.07 -12.88
N ASP A 187 -18.70 -0.95 -13.10
CA ASP A 187 -17.55 -0.78 -13.99
C ASP A 187 -16.73 0.41 -13.50
N ILE A 188 -15.51 0.58 -14.04
CA ILE A 188 -14.62 1.68 -13.61
C ILE A 188 -15.20 3.08 -13.83
N ASP A 189 -16.09 3.24 -14.81
CA ASP A 189 -16.75 4.50 -15.13
C ASP A 189 -18.27 4.49 -14.81
N THR A 190 -18.82 3.39 -14.29
CA THR A 190 -20.22 3.28 -13.89
C THR A 190 -20.34 3.26 -12.36
N MET A 191 -20.60 4.45 -11.82
CA MET A 191 -20.73 4.70 -10.39
C MET A 191 -22.22 4.68 -9.99
N LEU A 192 -22.53 4.04 -8.87
CA LEU A 192 -23.89 3.89 -8.34
C LEU A 192 -23.94 4.42 -6.90
N GLY A 193 -25.14 4.87 -6.50
CA GLY A 193 -25.38 5.35 -5.15
C GLY A 193 -24.69 6.67 -4.83
N VAL A 194 -24.36 6.85 -3.55
CA VAL A 194 -23.78 8.09 -3.04
C VAL A 194 -22.29 8.20 -3.38
N GLN A 195 -21.87 9.41 -3.70
CA GLN A 195 -20.46 9.74 -3.95
C GLN A 195 -20.00 10.89 -3.04
N ALA A 196 -18.69 10.94 -2.76
CA ALA A 196 -18.06 12.04 -2.06
C ALA A 196 -16.65 12.31 -2.66
N PRO A 197 -16.36 13.53 -3.15
CA PRO A 197 -17.26 14.69 -3.22
C PRO A 197 -18.33 14.54 -4.32
N TYR A 198 -19.48 15.20 -4.15
CA TYR A 198 -20.61 15.14 -5.09
C TYR A 198 -21.35 16.47 -5.16
N ASP A 199 -21.79 16.80 -6.37
CA ASP A 199 -22.68 17.93 -6.66
C ASP A 199 -23.78 17.43 -7.59
N SER A 200 -25.03 17.46 -7.13
CA SER A 200 -26.18 16.97 -7.91
C SER A 200 -26.43 17.78 -9.18
N ALA A 201 -26.03 19.06 -9.23
CA ALA A 201 -26.11 19.90 -10.41
C ALA A 201 -24.99 19.63 -11.43
N ALA A 202 -23.90 18.97 -10.99
CA ALA A 202 -22.76 18.63 -11.84
C ALA A 202 -22.11 17.30 -11.39
N PRO A 203 -22.78 16.13 -11.57
CA PRO A 203 -22.38 14.84 -10.99
C PRO A 203 -20.96 14.39 -11.35
N ASN A 204 -20.48 14.77 -12.53
CA ASN A 204 -19.16 14.37 -13.04
C ASN A 204 -18.04 15.36 -12.71
N LYS A 205 -18.33 16.46 -12.02
CA LYS A 205 -17.40 17.57 -11.80
C LYS A 205 -16.10 17.18 -11.06
N ASN A 206 -16.15 16.15 -10.20
CA ASN A 206 -14.95 15.62 -9.59
C ASN A 206 -14.10 14.77 -10.55
N TRP A 207 -14.70 14.23 -11.60
CA TRP A 207 -14.09 13.19 -12.43
C TRP A 207 -13.64 13.67 -13.80
N VAL A 208 -14.36 14.63 -14.38
CA VAL A 208 -14.14 15.14 -15.74
C VAL A 208 -13.82 16.62 -15.67
N GLY A 209 -12.74 17.02 -16.31
CA GLY A 209 -12.36 18.42 -16.44
C GLY A 209 -13.28 19.18 -17.36
N THR A 210 -13.57 20.43 -17.00
CA THR A 210 -14.40 21.34 -17.81
C THR A 210 -13.82 22.76 -17.78
N GLY A 211 -14.21 23.58 -18.74
CA GLY A 211 -13.77 24.97 -18.85
C GLY A 211 -12.34 25.12 -19.33
N SER A 212 -11.85 26.35 -19.35
CA SER A 212 -10.49 26.70 -19.76
C SER A 212 -10.01 27.96 -19.04
N GLY A 213 -8.72 28.17 -18.93
CA GLY A 213 -8.13 29.31 -18.27
C GLY A 213 -8.67 29.45 -16.84
N THR A 214 -9.18 30.64 -16.49
CA THR A 214 -9.70 30.97 -15.14
C THR A 214 -11.00 30.25 -14.78
N THR A 215 -11.70 29.66 -15.74
CA THR A 215 -12.94 28.88 -15.52
C THR A 215 -12.70 27.38 -15.48
N ALA A 216 -11.45 26.95 -15.57
CA ALA A 216 -11.10 25.54 -15.57
C ALA A 216 -11.46 24.87 -14.24
N ILE A 217 -12.18 23.76 -14.31
CA ILE A 217 -12.49 22.88 -13.18
C ILE A 217 -11.96 21.51 -13.53
N ASN A 218 -11.02 21.01 -12.72
CA ASN A 218 -10.38 19.71 -12.96
C ASN A 218 -10.29 18.94 -11.65
N GLY A 219 -11.42 18.45 -11.20
CA GLY A 219 -11.58 17.71 -9.96
C GLY A 219 -11.64 18.60 -8.71
N TRP A 220 -12.30 18.10 -7.68
CA TRP A 220 -12.39 18.75 -6.38
C TRP A 220 -11.46 18.10 -5.37
N ALA A 221 -11.46 16.77 -5.28
CA ALA A 221 -10.54 16.04 -4.43
C ALA A 221 -9.32 15.60 -5.25
N LYS A 222 -8.17 16.13 -4.91
CA LYS A 222 -6.92 15.97 -5.65
C LYS A 222 -5.82 15.45 -4.76
N TRP A 223 -5.13 14.41 -5.17
CA TRP A 223 -3.90 13.93 -4.57
C TRP A 223 -2.73 14.27 -5.48
N TYR A 224 -1.94 15.27 -5.09
CA TYR A 224 -0.77 15.71 -5.85
C TYR A 224 0.40 14.75 -5.65
N TYR A 225 1.16 14.50 -6.73
CA TYR A 225 2.25 13.53 -6.71
C TYR A 225 3.57 14.12 -6.21
N TYR A 226 3.86 15.37 -6.60
CA TYR A 226 5.16 15.97 -6.40
C TYR A 226 5.07 17.39 -5.84
N PHE A 227 5.93 17.68 -4.91
CA PHE A 227 5.78 18.84 -4.03
C PHE A 227 6.40 20.14 -4.56
N ALA A 228 7.43 20.08 -5.45
CA ALA A 228 8.30 21.23 -5.67
C ALA A 228 7.89 22.16 -6.83
N THR A 229 7.25 21.63 -7.88
CA THR A 229 6.98 22.40 -9.10
C THR A 229 5.50 22.68 -9.36
N ASN A 230 4.60 21.99 -8.68
CA ASN A 230 3.17 22.12 -8.95
C ASN A 230 2.46 23.23 -8.17
N ARG A 231 3.11 23.84 -7.18
CA ARG A 231 2.52 24.93 -6.40
C ARG A 231 2.54 26.30 -7.09
N GLN A 232 3.35 26.47 -8.13
CA GLN A 232 3.46 27.76 -8.82
C GLN A 232 2.35 28.02 -9.84
N SER A 233 1.49 27.04 -10.13
CA SER A 233 0.40 27.18 -11.09
C SER A 233 -0.98 27.39 -10.47
N GLU A 234 -1.07 27.57 -9.16
CA GLU A 234 -2.34 27.81 -8.43
C GLU A 234 -2.52 29.27 -7.97
N SER A 235 -1.71 30.20 -8.47
CA SER A 235 -1.89 31.64 -8.23
C SER A 235 -2.72 32.31 -9.31
#